data_3ac1a4316ab4bd7736df770312a3d0fe
#
_entry.id   3ac1a4316ab4bd7736df770312a3d0fe
#
_cell.length_a   1.000
_cell.length_b   1.000
_cell.length_c   1.000
_cell.angle_alpha   90.00
_cell.angle_beta   90.00
_cell.angle_gamma   90.00
#
_symmetry.space_group_name_H-M   'P 1'
#
loop_
_entity.id
_entity.type
_entity.pdbx_description
1 polymer ?
#
loop_
_entity_poly.entity_id
_entity_poly.type
_entity_poly.pdbx_seq_one_letter_code
_entity_poly.pdbx_strand_id
1 'polypeptide(L)'
;MVTVAPQRLDALLQSIAASAFQAAFGSALPAADFSVQKTRREFPGDRTVVCFPLARHSKAAPDATAEQLGKAMTAAEGPVVGYNVVKGFLNLELEKEYWADWLAHAAAEANYGREPAGSAPHVMVEYSSPNTNKPLHLGHLRNNFLGHSVSRILAARGHAVTKVQIINDRGIHICKSMVAWRKFGAGETPESNGIKGDKLVGKYYVAFDQAFKKEVAAMVAAGTEQAVAEKSAPILLEAQETLRLWEQGDTDTVELWKTMNSWVYAGFRDTYATMGVEFDKLYFESDTYLVGKERVLEGVERGVFERGEDGAVWTDLTEDGLDRKLLLRADGTAVYMTQDIGTALLRFQDFPDLDRQVYTVGNEQEYHFKVLFLVLGKLGFAQAQRCHHLSYGMVELPEGKMKSREGTVVDADDLMREMF
;
A
#
# COMPACT_ATOMS: atom_id res chain seq x y z
N MET A 1 4.93 38.20 18.79
CA MET A 1 5.78 37.01 18.90
C MET A 1 5.63 36.23 17.60
N VAL A 2 6.71 36.05 16.85
CA VAL A 2 6.67 35.31 15.58
C VAL A 2 6.73 33.83 15.89
N THR A 3 5.60 33.15 15.77
CA THR A 3 5.48 31.68 15.95
C THR A 3 6.26 30.99 14.83
N VAL A 4 7.35 30.32 15.16
CA VAL A 4 8.28 29.77 14.16
C VAL A 4 8.29 28.25 14.22
N ALA A 5 7.67 27.59 13.23
CA ALA A 5 7.85 26.15 12.98
C ALA A 5 9.34 25.86 12.61
N PRO A 6 9.89 24.66 12.86
CA PRO A 6 11.30 24.34 12.57
C PRO A 6 11.72 24.64 11.13
N GLN A 7 10.81 24.48 10.16
CA GLN A 7 11.03 24.89 8.76
C GLN A 7 11.19 26.39 8.56
N ARG A 8 10.77 27.20 9.54
CA ARG A 8 10.93 28.65 9.54
C ARG A 8 12.21 29.10 10.26
N LEU A 9 12.82 28.26 11.12
CA LEU A 9 14.09 28.59 11.78
C LEU A 9 15.20 28.82 10.76
N ASP A 10 15.39 27.90 9.81
CA ASP A 10 16.43 28.03 8.80
C ASP A 10 16.17 29.27 7.93
N ALA A 11 14.91 29.55 7.56
CA ALA A 11 14.55 30.76 6.82
C ALA A 11 14.75 32.05 7.66
N LEU A 12 14.46 32.00 8.96
CA LEU A 12 14.74 33.10 9.88
C LEU A 12 16.26 33.38 9.95
N LEU A 13 17.05 32.33 10.15
CA LEU A 13 18.51 32.46 10.21
C LEU A 13 19.11 32.92 8.88
N GLN A 14 18.55 32.47 7.74
CA GLN A 14 18.94 32.98 6.42
C GLN A 14 18.65 34.48 6.29
N SER A 15 17.51 34.95 6.76
CA SER A 15 17.15 36.36 6.73
C SER A 15 18.07 37.21 7.62
N ILE A 16 18.34 36.73 8.85
CA ILE A 16 19.29 37.40 9.77
C ILE A 16 20.69 37.42 9.17
N ALA A 17 21.13 36.28 8.58
CA ALA A 17 22.45 36.20 7.94
C ALA A 17 22.59 37.17 6.76
N ALA A 18 21.55 37.33 5.93
CA ALA A 18 21.54 38.25 4.81
C ALA A 18 21.68 39.72 5.28
N SER A 19 20.91 40.12 6.29
CA SER A 19 20.97 41.45 6.88
C SER A 19 22.33 41.71 7.57
N ALA A 20 22.82 40.74 8.33
CA ALA A 20 24.11 40.79 9.00
C ALA A 20 25.28 40.85 7.99
N PHE A 21 25.18 40.10 6.90
CA PHE A 21 26.20 40.14 5.83
C PHE A 21 26.27 41.49 5.12
N GLN A 22 25.10 42.06 4.82
CA GLN A 22 25.04 43.41 4.24
C GLN A 22 25.64 44.45 5.19
N ALA A 23 25.35 44.38 6.48
CA ALA A 23 25.92 45.28 7.49
C ALA A 23 27.43 45.12 7.64
N ALA A 24 27.94 43.86 7.62
CA ALA A 24 29.36 43.58 7.84
C ALA A 24 30.24 43.85 6.59
N PHE A 25 29.72 43.60 5.39
CA PHE A 25 30.51 43.60 4.15
C PHE A 25 30.02 44.60 3.10
N GLY A 26 28.92 45.30 3.34
CA GLY A 26 28.36 46.30 2.39
C GLY A 26 27.77 45.65 1.12
N SER A 27 27.65 44.34 1.04
CA SER A 27 27.15 43.58 -0.12
C SER A 27 25.83 42.91 0.22
N ALA A 28 24.77 43.23 -0.52
CA ALA A 28 23.47 42.59 -0.35
C ALA A 28 23.42 41.25 -1.11
N LEU A 29 23.03 40.18 -0.42
CA LEU A 29 22.80 38.87 -0.99
C LEU A 29 21.37 38.38 -0.63
N PRO A 30 20.70 37.67 -1.54
CA PRO A 30 19.42 37.02 -1.21
C PRO A 30 19.53 36.05 -0.02
N ALA A 31 18.55 36.02 0.85
CA ALA A 31 18.54 35.08 1.99
C ALA A 31 18.73 33.60 1.57
N ALA A 32 18.22 33.20 0.40
CA ALA A 32 18.37 31.87 -0.15
C ALA A 32 19.85 31.50 -0.48
N ASP A 33 20.73 32.43 -0.60
CA ASP A 33 22.18 32.18 -0.86
C ASP A 33 22.93 31.73 0.41
N PHE A 34 22.29 31.86 1.59
CA PHE A 34 22.86 31.41 2.85
C PHE A 34 22.43 29.99 3.13
N SER A 35 23.32 29.02 2.91
CA SER A 35 23.10 27.63 3.23
C SER A 35 23.13 27.40 4.74
N VAL A 36 21.97 27.13 5.34
CA VAL A 36 21.82 26.80 6.76
C VAL A 36 21.56 25.30 6.88
N GLN A 37 22.27 24.64 7.79
CA GLN A 37 22.12 23.21 8.05
C GLN A 37 22.26 22.90 9.54
N LYS A 38 21.91 21.68 9.95
CA LYS A 38 22.12 21.23 11.33
C LYS A 38 23.61 21.13 11.64
N THR A 39 24.04 21.66 12.79
CA THR A 39 25.42 21.50 13.26
C THR A 39 25.74 20.02 13.49
N ARG A 40 26.94 19.62 13.10
CA ARG A 40 27.42 18.25 13.34
C ARG A 40 27.64 18.04 14.83
N ARG A 41 27.39 16.80 15.30
CA ARG A 41 27.39 16.43 16.75
C ARG A 41 28.73 16.68 17.43
N GLU A 42 29.83 16.64 16.69
CA GLU A 42 31.19 16.88 17.19
C GLU A 42 31.54 18.35 17.44
N PHE A 43 30.68 19.29 17.02
CA PHE A 43 30.88 20.72 17.19
C PHE A 43 29.76 21.34 18.04
N PRO A 44 30.09 22.37 18.85
CA PRO A 44 29.07 23.13 19.57
C PRO A 44 28.23 23.95 18.58
N GLY A 45 26.97 24.21 18.94
CA GLY A 45 26.00 24.98 18.15
C GLY A 45 24.82 24.18 17.66
N ASP A 46 23.75 24.86 17.28
CA ASP A 46 22.46 24.31 16.85
C ASP A 46 22.32 24.25 15.34
N ARG A 47 22.78 25.32 14.66
CA ARG A 47 22.74 25.49 13.19
C ARG A 47 24.07 25.99 12.67
N THR A 48 24.40 25.60 11.45
CA THR A 48 25.64 25.97 10.76
C THR A 48 25.34 26.74 9.47
N VAL A 49 25.92 27.90 9.30
CA VAL A 49 25.97 28.62 8.02
C VAL A 49 27.26 28.26 7.28
N VAL A 50 27.14 27.89 6.00
CA VAL A 50 28.27 27.49 5.16
C VAL A 50 28.83 28.75 4.51
N CYS A 51 30.05 29.17 4.90
CA CYS A 51 30.62 30.46 4.46
C CYS A 51 31.49 30.37 3.20
N PHE A 52 31.80 29.20 2.65
CA PHE A 52 32.62 29.08 1.43
C PHE A 52 32.05 29.82 0.22
N PRO A 53 30.75 29.70 -0.12
CA PRO A 53 30.17 30.43 -1.24
C PRO A 53 30.16 31.93 -1.00
N LEU A 54 30.17 32.41 0.27
CA LEU A 54 30.08 33.78 0.65
C LEU A 54 31.43 34.50 0.54
N ALA A 55 32.56 33.78 0.57
CA ALA A 55 33.93 34.31 0.55
C ALA A 55 34.19 35.17 -0.67
N ARG A 56 33.63 34.88 -1.84
CA ARG A 56 33.76 35.70 -3.05
C ARG A 56 33.08 37.06 -2.93
N HIS A 57 32.02 37.16 -2.14
CA HIS A 57 31.24 38.36 -1.93
C HIS A 57 31.80 39.23 -0.78
N SER A 58 32.32 38.60 0.27
CA SER A 58 32.99 39.26 1.38
C SER A 58 34.40 39.73 1.02
N LYS A 59 34.99 39.17 -0.05
CA LYS A 59 36.41 39.39 -0.45
C LYS A 59 37.40 39.01 0.65
N ALA A 60 37.04 38.06 1.50
CA ALA A 60 37.82 37.54 2.62
C ALA A 60 37.88 36.00 2.60
N ALA A 61 38.83 35.41 3.32
CA ALA A 61 38.89 33.97 3.48
C ALA A 61 37.62 33.46 4.16
N PRO A 62 37.21 32.18 3.91
CA PRO A 62 36.00 31.62 4.48
C PRO A 62 35.91 31.71 6.02
N ASP A 63 37.01 31.48 6.73
CA ASP A 63 37.11 31.63 8.19
C ASP A 63 36.89 33.08 8.65
N ALA A 64 37.57 34.03 7.97
CA ALA A 64 37.41 35.45 8.28
C ALA A 64 35.97 35.95 7.95
N THR A 65 35.38 35.43 6.88
CA THR A 65 34.00 35.72 6.52
C THR A 65 33.04 35.19 7.60
N ALA A 66 33.26 33.95 8.05
CA ALA A 66 32.45 33.33 9.09
C ALA A 66 32.57 34.09 10.42
N GLU A 67 33.79 34.55 10.80
CA GLU A 67 34.02 35.27 12.03
C GLU A 67 33.28 36.61 12.05
N GLN A 68 33.42 37.42 10.96
CA GLN A 68 32.74 38.70 10.86
C GLN A 68 31.22 38.54 10.78
N LEU A 69 30.74 37.56 10.02
CA LEU A 69 29.31 37.26 9.92
C LEU A 69 28.73 36.80 11.28
N GLY A 70 29.44 35.89 11.99
CA GLY A 70 29.05 35.44 13.32
C GLY A 70 28.90 36.56 14.32
N LYS A 71 29.89 37.49 14.35
CA LYS A 71 29.83 38.70 15.18
C LYS A 71 28.64 39.59 14.81
N ALA A 72 28.36 39.77 13.54
CA ALA A 72 27.24 40.59 13.09
C ALA A 72 25.89 39.93 13.39
N MET A 73 25.78 38.62 13.23
CA MET A 73 24.54 37.83 13.57
C MET A 73 24.25 37.84 15.07
N THR A 74 25.28 37.73 15.91
CA THR A 74 25.11 37.78 17.38
C THR A 74 24.73 39.19 17.86
N ALA A 75 25.10 40.23 17.13
CA ALA A 75 24.72 41.62 17.44
C ALA A 75 23.35 42.02 16.85
N ALA A 76 22.80 41.21 15.95
CA ALA A 76 21.49 41.43 15.33
C ALA A 76 20.35 41.01 16.27
N GLU A 77 19.16 41.58 16.06
CA GLU A 77 17.96 41.13 16.73
C GLU A 77 17.58 39.73 16.26
N GLY A 78 17.48 38.79 17.18
CA GLY A 78 17.12 37.37 16.86
C GLY A 78 17.64 36.39 17.91
N PRO A 79 17.45 35.11 17.68
CA PRO A 79 17.74 34.06 18.68
C PRO A 79 19.24 33.68 18.76
N VAL A 80 20.13 34.28 18.02
CA VAL A 80 21.56 33.92 17.97
C VAL A 80 22.30 34.58 19.13
N VAL A 81 22.77 33.79 20.11
CA VAL A 81 23.47 34.27 21.31
C VAL A 81 24.97 34.02 21.29
N GLY A 82 25.41 33.10 20.43
CA GLY A 82 26.83 32.77 20.32
C GLY A 82 27.16 32.11 18.98
N TYR A 83 28.43 31.95 18.72
CA TYR A 83 28.91 31.27 17.52
C TYR A 83 30.28 30.64 17.71
N ASN A 84 30.59 29.69 16.85
CA ASN A 84 31.90 29.03 16.76
C ASN A 84 32.26 28.84 15.27
N VAL A 85 33.49 29.12 14.89
CA VAL A 85 33.98 28.99 13.52
C VAL A 85 34.92 27.81 13.40
N VAL A 86 34.64 26.89 12.48
CA VAL A 86 35.49 25.74 12.18
C VAL A 86 35.64 25.59 10.67
N LYS A 87 36.80 25.90 10.14
CA LYS A 87 37.16 25.71 8.72
C LYS A 87 36.08 26.23 7.76
N GLY A 88 35.66 27.48 7.90
CA GLY A 88 34.65 28.11 7.04
C GLY A 88 33.20 27.76 7.32
N PHE A 89 32.93 26.95 8.38
CA PHE A 89 31.61 26.67 8.89
C PHE A 89 31.35 27.56 10.11
N LEU A 90 30.29 28.35 10.04
CA LEU A 90 29.82 29.19 11.13
C LEU A 90 28.73 28.45 11.91
N ASN A 91 29.07 27.89 13.04
CA ASN A 91 28.14 27.22 13.93
C ASN A 91 27.53 28.24 14.89
N LEU A 92 26.20 28.33 14.90
CA LEU A 92 25.42 29.27 15.66
C LEU A 92 24.85 28.62 16.92
N GLU A 93 24.90 29.29 18.05
CA GLU A 93 24.23 28.92 19.29
C GLU A 93 22.99 29.80 19.44
N LEU A 94 21.85 29.12 19.70
CA LEU A 94 20.57 29.78 19.87
C LEU A 94 20.22 29.89 21.37
N GLU A 95 19.50 30.93 21.74
CA GLU A 95 19.02 31.11 23.09
C GLU A 95 18.11 29.96 23.52
N LYS A 96 18.16 29.60 24.78
CA LYS A 96 17.34 28.49 25.33
C LYS A 96 15.87 28.84 25.33
N GLU A 97 15.55 30.09 25.50
CA GLU A 97 14.20 30.65 25.48
C GLU A 97 13.54 30.43 24.12
N TYR A 98 14.27 30.52 23.01
CA TYR A 98 13.77 30.19 21.69
C TYR A 98 13.24 28.75 21.60
N TRP A 99 14.01 27.81 22.15
CA TRP A 99 13.60 26.39 22.14
C TRP A 99 12.44 26.12 23.10
N ALA A 100 12.40 26.80 24.26
CA ALA A 100 11.30 26.69 25.21
C ALA A 100 9.99 27.23 24.60
N ASP A 101 10.03 28.40 23.97
CA ASP A 101 8.88 29.00 23.29
C ASP A 101 8.41 28.15 22.11
N TRP A 102 9.35 27.63 21.32
CA TRP A 102 9.01 26.70 20.24
C TRP A 102 8.32 25.45 20.75
N LEU A 103 8.83 24.82 21.82
CA LEU A 103 8.24 23.64 22.43
C LEU A 103 6.84 23.94 22.99
N ALA A 104 6.69 25.04 23.69
CA ALA A 104 5.40 25.48 24.21
C ALA A 104 4.36 25.67 23.11
N HIS A 105 4.78 26.31 22.00
CA HIS A 105 3.92 26.47 20.82
C HIS A 105 3.56 25.14 20.19
N ALA A 106 4.55 24.27 19.95
CA ALA A 106 4.33 22.94 19.38
C ALA A 106 3.39 22.07 20.22
N ALA A 107 3.50 22.16 21.55
CA ALA A 107 2.65 21.44 22.49
C ALA A 107 1.21 21.99 22.55
N ALA A 108 1.03 23.30 22.30
CA ALA A 108 -0.29 23.93 22.32
C ALA A 108 -1.08 23.71 21.00
N GLU A 109 -0.40 23.36 19.90
CA GLU A 109 -1.03 23.16 18.62
C GLU A 109 -1.38 21.69 18.37
N ALA A 110 -2.67 21.33 18.46
CA ALA A 110 -3.15 19.95 18.32
C ALA A 110 -2.76 19.29 16.98
N ASN A 111 -2.59 20.08 15.92
CA ASN A 111 -2.23 19.62 14.58
C ASN A 111 -0.78 20.00 14.19
N TYR A 112 0.09 20.22 15.17
CA TYR A 112 1.47 20.57 14.91
C TYR A 112 2.16 19.56 13.96
N GLY A 113 2.78 20.10 12.91
CA GLY A 113 3.45 19.28 11.89
C GLY A 113 2.53 18.66 10.84
N ARG A 114 1.23 18.99 10.85
CA ARG A 114 0.26 18.59 9.84
C ARG A 114 -0.07 19.74 8.90
N GLU A 115 -0.27 19.41 7.62
CA GLU A 115 -0.82 20.35 6.65
C GLU A 115 -2.36 20.36 6.77
N PRO A 116 -3.04 21.44 6.34
CA PRO A 116 -4.49 21.47 6.31
C PRO A 116 -5.07 20.34 5.46
N ALA A 117 -6.10 19.68 5.96
CA ALA A 117 -6.77 18.60 5.23
C ALA A 117 -7.30 19.07 3.87
N GLY A 118 -7.04 18.32 2.82
CA GLY A 118 -7.43 18.66 1.44
C GLY A 118 -6.59 19.73 0.77
N SER A 119 -5.48 20.18 1.37
CA SER A 119 -4.55 21.14 0.74
C SER A 119 -3.64 20.49 -0.33
N ALA A 120 -3.61 19.17 -0.41
CA ALA A 120 -2.88 18.39 -1.39
C ALA A 120 -3.83 17.47 -2.19
N PRO A 121 -3.42 16.97 -3.39
CA PRO A 121 -4.26 16.16 -4.25
C PRO A 121 -4.83 14.91 -3.58
N HIS A 122 -5.96 14.41 -4.10
CA HIS A 122 -6.62 13.20 -3.61
C HIS A 122 -5.81 11.93 -3.95
N VAL A 123 -5.58 11.09 -2.96
CA VAL A 123 -4.85 9.82 -3.10
C VAL A 123 -5.68 8.66 -2.56
N MET A 124 -5.78 7.60 -3.34
CA MET A 124 -6.37 6.33 -2.90
C MET A 124 -5.26 5.36 -2.50
N VAL A 125 -5.43 4.67 -1.38
CA VAL A 125 -4.48 3.65 -0.91
C VAL A 125 -5.23 2.34 -0.71
N GLU A 126 -4.84 1.33 -1.50
CA GLU A 126 -5.33 -0.03 -1.35
C GLU A 126 -4.41 -0.84 -0.45
N TYR A 127 -5.00 -1.60 0.46
CA TYR A 127 -4.30 -2.59 1.28
C TYR A 127 -5.25 -3.67 1.78
N SER A 128 -4.72 -4.71 2.42
CA SER A 128 -5.37 -5.94 2.89
C SER A 128 -5.67 -6.94 1.76
N SER A 129 -6.64 -6.69 0.90
CA SER A 129 -7.02 -7.53 -0.25
C SER A 129 -7.12 -9.04 0.07
N PRO A 130 -7.97 -9.42 1.04
CA PRO A 130 -8.04 -10.78 1.53
C PRO A 130 -8.88 -11.70 0.63
N ASN A 131 -8.59 -13.02 0.71
CA ASN A 131 -9.44 -14.05 0.12
C ASN A 131 -10.43 -14.57 1.16
N THR A 132 -11.68 -14.75 0.79
CA THR A 132 -12.75 -15.17 1.72
C THR A 132 -12.76 -16.65 2.09
N ASN A 133 -11.78 -17.42 1.64
CA ASN A 133 -11.64 -18.84 1.97
C ASN A 133 -10.77 -19.14 3.20
N LYS A 134 -10.26 -18.12 3.89
CA LYS A 134 -9.33 -18.27 5.02
C LYS A 134 -9.30 -17.02 5.89
N PRO A 135 -8.92 -17.15 7.19
CA PRO A 135 -8.71 -15.98 8.05
C PRO A 135 -7.49 -15.16 7.64
N LEU A 136 -7.40 -13.94 8.18
CA LEU A 136 -6.21 -13.11 8.06
C LEU A 136 -5.02 -13.72 8.80
N HIS A 137 -3.81 -13.47 8.32
CA HIS A 137 -2.58 -14.02 8.88
C HIS A 137 -1.48 -12.95 8.97
N LEU A 138 -0.33 -13.30 9.54
CA LEU A 138 0.83 -12.40 9.74
C LEU A 138 1.17 -11.56 8.49
N GLY A 139 1.10 -12.13 7.29
CA GLY A 139 1.32 -11.39 6.05
C GLY A 139 0.30 -10.27 5.83
N HIS A 140 -0.97 -10.49 6.21
CA HIS A 140 -2.00 -9.45 6.16
C HIS A 140 -1.78 -8.38 7.24
N LEU A 141 -1.31 -8.73 8.45
CA LEU A 141 -0.95 -7.72 9.47
C LEU A 141 0.07 -6.74 8.92
N ARG A 142 1.18 -7.25 8.33
CA ARG A 142 2.20 -6.39 7.72
C ARG A 142 1.61 -5.49 6.63
N ASN A 143 0.82 -6.05 5.73
CA ASN A 143 0.19 -5.30 4.64
C ASN A 143 -0.72 -4.19 5.16
N ASN A 144 -1.60 -4.53 6.11
CA ASN A 144 -2.53 -3.59 6.72
C ASN A 144 -1.81 -2.44 7.44
N PHE A 145 -0.80 -2.75 8.26
CA PHE A 145 -0.05 -1.72 8.98
C PHE A 145 0.74 -0.81 8.04
N LEU A 146 1.30 -1.33 6.95
CA LEU A 146 1.98 -0.50 5.95
C LEU A 146 1.00 0.42 5.23
N GLY A 147 -0.08 -0.13 4.67
CA GLY A 147 -1.07 0.66 3.93
C GLY A 147 -1.75 1.71 4.81
N HIS A 148 -2.15 1.34 6.02
CA HIS A 148 -2.76 2.27 6.97
C HIS A 148 -1.79 3.37 7.42
N SER A 149 -0.52 3.03 7.72
CA SER A 149 0.50 4.02 8.11
C SER A 149 0.78 5.00 6.98
N VAL A 150 0.92 4.53 5.74
CA VAL A 150 1.09 5.39 4.55
C VAL A 150 -0.11 6.31 4.37
N SER A 151 -1.33 5.79 4.52
CA SER A 151 -2.55 6.60 4.47
C SER A 151 -2.55 7.73 5.50
N ARG A 152 -2.14 7.45 6.73
CA ARG A 152 -2.04 8.46 7.80
C ARG A 152 -0.95 9.50 7.54
N ILE A 153 0.20 9.08 6.98
CA ILE A 153 1.28 10.00 6.60
C ILE A 153 0.82 10.94 5.49
N LEU A 154 0.16 10.41 4.45
CA LEU A 154 -0.39 11.21 3.36
C LEU A 154 -1.46 12.19 3.87
N ALA A 155 -2.37 11.75 4.74
CA ALA A 155 -3.36 12.62 5.36
C ALA A 155 -2.71 13.74 6.21
N ALA A 156 -1.63 13.42 6.95
CA ALA A 156 -0.86 14.43 7.69
C ALA A 156 -0.15 15.44 6.77
N ARG A 157 0.11 15.07 5.50
CA ARG A 157 0.66 15.96 4.46
C ARG A 157 -0.42 16.71 3.67
N GLY A 158 -1.66 16.70 4.17
CA GLY A 158 -2.78 17.45 3.59
C GLY A 158 -3.52 16.76 2.45
N HIS A 159 -3.16 15.54 2.07
CA HIS A 159 -3.90 14.80 1.06
C HIS A 159 -5.30 14.43 1.55
N ALA A 160 -6.29 14.54 0.68
CA ALA A 160 -7.51 13.76 0.82
C ALA A 160 -7.15 12.30 0.55
N VAL A 161 -7.42 11.39 1.50
CA VAL A 161 -7.03 9.98 1.38
C VAL A 161 -8.25 9.09 1.45
N THR A 162 -8.46 8.27 0.42
CA THR A 162 -9.46 7.19 0.41
C THR A 162 -8.77 5.85 0.61
N LYS A 163 -9.12 5.15 1.69
CA LYS A 163 -8.61 3.81 2.02
C LYS A 163 -9.55 2.76 1.45
N VAL A 164 -9.01 1.85 0.63
CA VAL A 164 -9.81 0.82 -0.03
C VAL A 164 -9.19 -0.56 0.11
N GLN A 165 -10.01 -1.58 -0.06
CA GLN A 165 -9.54 -2.94 -0.29
C GLN A 165 -10.37 -3.59 -1.39
N ILE A 166 -9.77 -4.59 -2.07
CA ILE A 166 -10.49 -5.53 -2.89
C ILE A 166 -10.64 -6.84 -2.13
N ILE A 167 -11.84 -7.36 -2.04
CA ILE A 167 -12.13 -8.63 -1.39
C ILE A 167 -12.28 -9.70 -2.46
N ASN A 168 -11.44 -10.73 -2.39
CA ASN A 168 -11.46 -11.87 -3.29
C ASN A 168 -12.50 -12.87 -2.81
N ASP A 169 -13.76 -12.61 -3.15
CA ASP A 169 -14.95 -13.32 -2.66
C ASP A 169 -15.50 -14.35 -3.65
N ARG A 170 -14.87 -14.51 -4.82
CA ARG A 170 -15.27 -15.47 -5.86
C ARG A 170 -14.14 -16.42 -6.26
N GLY A 171 -14.51 -17.40 -7.10
CA GLY A 171 -13.59 -18.33 -7.73
C GLY A 171 -13.50 -19.67 -7.01
N ILE A 172 -12.63 -20.53 -7.54
CA ILE A 172 -12.55 -21.95 -7.13
C ILE A 172 -12.24 -22.14 -5.64
N HIS A 173 -11.53 -21.18 -5.00
CA HIS A 173 -11.11 -21.34 -3.62
C HIS A 173 -12.26 -21.24 -2.62
N ILE A 174 -13.19 -20.30 -2.79
CA ILE A 174 -14.40 -20.26 -1.94
C ILE A 174 -15.32 -21.45 -2.26
N CYS A 175 -15.44 -21.88 -3.53
CA CYS A 175 -16.21 -23.06 -3.90
C CYS A 175 -15.70 -24.33 -3.22
N LYS A 176 -14.38 -24.46 -3.04
CA LYS A 176 -13.79 -25.57 -2.25
C LYS A 176 -14.29 -25.58 -0.82
N SER A 177 -14.32 -24.43 -0.15
CA SER A 177 -14.87 -24.32 1.21
C SER A 177 -16.37 -24.64 1.24
N MET A 178 -17.14 -24.19 0.25
CA MET A 178 -18.57 -24.46 0.12
C MET A 178 -18.86 -25.97 -0.03
N VAL A 179 -18.14 -26.64 -0.91
CA VAL A 179 -18.29 -28.13 -1.10
C VAL A 179 -17.93 -28.89 0.18
N ALA A 180 -16.82 -28.53 0.82
CA ALA A 180 -16.42 -29.17 2.06
C ALA A 180 -17.44 -28.92 3.19
N TRP A 181 -18.01 -27.74 3.30
CA TRP A 181 -19.04 -27.41 4.28
C TRP A 181 -20.34 -28.23 4.00
N ARG A 182 -20.78 -28.32 2.75
CA ARG A 182 -21.95 -29.16 2.38
C ARG A 182 -21.73 -30.63 2.75
N LYS A 183 -20.52 -31.17 2.53
CA LYS A 183 -20.21 -32.58 2.77
C LYS A 183 -19.97 -32.89 4.25
N PHE A 184 -19.31 -32.02 4.97
CA PHE A 184 -18.76 -32.34 6.30
C PHE A 184 -19.30 -31.45 7.41
N GLY A 185 -20.02 -30.38 7.09
CA GLY A 185 -20.42 -29.34 8.04
C GLY A 185 -21.70 -29.62 8.81
N ALA A 186 -22.54 -30.53 8.35
CA ALA A 186 -23.82 -30.90 9.00
C ALA A 186 -24.66 -29.67 9.45
N GLY A 187 -24.58 -28.54 8.69
CA GLY A 187 -25.32 -27.32 9.02
C GLY A 187 -24.65 -26.42 10.07
N GLU A 188 -23.39 -26.67 10.41
CA GLU A 188 -22.58 -25.86 11.34
C GLU A 188 -22.52 -24.38 10.90
N THR A 189 -22.74 -23.45 11.85
CA THR A 189 -22.61 -22.01 11.65
C THR A 189 -21.61 -21.43 12.65
N PRO A 190 -21.12 -20.18 12.45
CA PRO A 190 -20.26 -19.52 13.44
C PRO A 190 -20.89 -19.50 14.83
N GLU A 191 -22.18 -19.22 14.92
CA GLU A 191 -22.93 -19.11 16.17
C GLU A 191 -23.07 -20.48 16.86
N SER A 192 -23.40 -21.53 16.09
CA SER A 192 -23.58 -22.87 16.64
C SER A 192 -22.29 -23.48 17.20
N ASN A 193 -21.15 -23.02 16.70
CA ASN A 193 -19.82 -23.56 17.02
C ASN A 193 -18.98 -22.63 17.91
N GLY A 194 -19.41 -21.39 18.10
CA GLY A 194 -18.64 -20.39 18.83
C GLY A 194 -17.29 -20.06 18.17
N ILE A 195 -17.20 -20.26 16.85
CA ILE A 195 -16.00 -20.00 16.04
C ILE A 195 -16.25 -18.79 15.15
N LYS A 196 -15.28 -17.90 15.05
CA LYS A 196 -15.33 -16.76 14.15
C LYS A 196 -15.53 -17.20 12.69
N GLY A 197 -16.32 -16.46 11.92
CA GLY A 197 -16.79 -16.91 10.61
C GLY A 197 -15.68 -17.19 9.59
N ASP A 198 -14.66 -16.36 9.52
CA ASP A 198 -13.50 -16.57 8.65
C ASP A 198 -12.67 -17.80 9.06
N LYS A 199 -12.59 -18.10 10.37
CA LYS A 199 -11.95 -19.33 10.89
C LYS A 199 -12.79 -20.56 10.54
N LEU A 200 -14.13 -20.46 10.61
CA LEU A 200 -15.03 -21.56 10.23
C LEU A 200 -14.87 -21.89 8.73
N VAL A 201 -14.91 -20.88 7.87
CA VAL A 201 -14.75 -21.10 6.41
C VAL A 201 -13.34 -21.62 6.10
N GLY A 202 -12.31 -21.12 6.79
CA GLY A 202 -10.94 -21.63 6.71
C GLY A 202 -10.80 -23.10 7.13
N LYS A 203 -11.51 -23.53 8.19
CA LYS A 203 -11.59 -24.94 8.60
C LYS A 203 -12.05 -25.83 7.44
N TYR A 204 -13.08 -25.42 6.72
CA TYR A 204 -13.58 -26.18 5.57
C TYR A 204 -12.67 -26.09 4.34
N TYR A 205 -11.91 -25.03 4.17
CA TYR A 205 -10.87 -24.99 3.15
C TYR A 205 -9.77 -26.04 3.38
N VAL A 206 -9.35 -26.22 4.63
CA VAL A 206 -8.38 -27.28 5.02
C VAL A 206 -9.02 -28.67 4.89
N ALA A 207 -10.28 -28.85 5.30
CA ALA A 207 -10.99 -30.11 5.15
C ALA A 207 -11.12 -30.53 3.68
N PHE A 208 -11.34 -29.59 2.78
CA PHE A 208 -11.32 -29.85 1.33
C PHE A 208 -9.96 -30.39 0.88
N ASP A 209 -8.86 -29.73 1.26
CA ASP A 209 -7.52 -30.14 0.85
C ASP A 209 -7.17 -31.55 1.34
N GLN A 210 -7.59 -31.89 2.58
CA GLN A 210 -7.41 -33.25 3.14
C GLN A 210 -8.23 -34.29 2.37
N ALA A 211 -9.49 -33.99 2.05
CA ALA A 211 -10.32 -34.87 1.26
C ALA A 211 -9.79 -35.05 -0.16
N PHE A 212 -9.38 -33.98 -0.80
CA PHE A 212 -8.75 -33.99 -2.12
C PHE A 212 -7.50 -34.89 -2.16
N LYS A 213 -6.58 -34.71 -1.21
CA LYS A 213 -5.36 -35.51 -1.11
C LYS A 213 -5.69 -37.00 -0.93
N LYS A 214 -6.71 -37.30 -0.12
CA LYS A 214 -7.17 -38.68 0.10
C LYS A 214 -7.77 -39.32 -1.16
N GLU A 215 -8.60 -38.60 -1.91
CA GLU A 215 -9.16 -39.05 -3.18
C GLU A 215 -8.07 -39.27 -4.23
N VAL A 216 -7.14 -38.33 -4.40
CA VAL A 216 -5.98 -38.46 -5.31
C VAL A 216 -5.16 -39.70 -4.96
N ALA A 217 -4.82 -39.91 -3.69
CA ALA A 217 -4.06 -41.07 -3.25
C ALA A 217 -4.77 -42.39 -3.55
N ALA A 218 -6.11 -42.46 -3.36
CA ALA A 218 -6.92 -43.63 -3.68
C ALA A 218 -6.94 -43.94 -5.18
N MET A 219 -7.05 -42.87 -6.03
CA MET A 219 -7.02 -43.02 -7.49
C MET A 219 -5.65 -43.50 -7.99
N VAL A 220 -4.58 -42.99 -7.43
CA VAL A 220 -3.22 -43.41 -7.77
C VAL A 220 -2.98 -44.85 -7.34
N ALA A 221 -3.44 -45.25 -6.16
CA ALA A 221 -3.37 -46.64 -5.70
C ALA A 221 -4.19 -47.62 -6.59
N ALA A 222 -5.25 -47.11 -7.24
CA ALA A 222 -6.05 -47.86 -8.22
C ALA A 222 -5.42 -47.83 -9.65
N GLY A 223 -4.24 -47.25 -9.85
CA GLY A 223 -3.52 -47.25 -11.11
C GLY A 223 -3.70 -46.01 -11.99
N THR A 224 -4.37 -44.97 -11.50
CA THR A 224 -4.46 -43.68 -12.23
C THR A 224 -3.15 -42.92 -12.13
N GLU A 225 -2.71 -42.33 -13.22
CA GLU A 225 -1.55 -41.45 -13.23
C GLU A 225 -1.77 -40.25 -12.30
N GLN A 226 -0.75 -39.83 -11.52
CA GLN A 226 -0.80 -38.73 -10.54
C GLN A 226 -1.38 -37.43 -11.13
N ALA A 227 -0.89 -37.01 -12.30
CA ALA A 227 -1.35 -35.78 -12.95
C ALA A 227 -2.82 -35.87 -13.42
N VAL A 228 -3.30 -37.04 -13.74
CA VAL A 228 -4.71 -37.27 -14.10
C VAL A 228 -5.57 -37.30 -12.84
N ALA A 229 -5.14 -37.99 -11.78
CA ALA A 229 -5.84 -38.07 -10.51
C ALA A 229 -6.01 -36.64 -9.90
N GLU A 230 -4.99 -35.81 -9.92
CA GLU A 230 -5.05 -34.42 -9.41
C GLU A 230 -6.05 -33.54 -10.19
N LYS A 231 -6.32 -33.83 -11.46
CA LYS A 231 -7.25 -33.05 -12.28
C LYS A 231 -8.68 -33.62 -12.24
N SER A 232 -8.84 -34.89 -11.88
CA SER A 232 -10.13 -35.63 -11.96
C SER A 232 -10.63 -36.12 -10.62
N ALA A 233 -10.02 -35.72 -9.51
CA ALA A 233 -10.51 -36.06 -8.18
C ALA A 233 -11.97 -35.59 -8.00
N PRO A 234 -12.90 -36.46 -7.57
CA PRO A 234 -14.33 -36.14 -7.51
C PRO A 234 -14.65 -34.84 -6.78
N ILE A 235 -14.06 -34.64 -5.61
CA ILE A 235 -14.30 -33.40 -4.84
C ILE A 235 -13.81 -32.10 -5.57
N LEU A 236 -12.77 -32.20 -6.40
CA LEU A 236 -12.31 -31.08 -7.22
C LEU A 236 -13.31 -30.78 -8.34
N LEU A 237 -13.82 -31.82 -8.99
CA LEU A 237 -14.85 -31.67 -10.04
C LEU A 237 -16.13 -31.04 -9.47
N GLU A 238 -16.54 -31.43 -8.26
CA GLU A 238 -17.67 -30.79 -7.56
C GLU A 238 -17.42 -29.32 -7.27
N ALA A 239 -16.19 -28.94 -6.88
CA ALA A 239 -15.86 -27.53 -6.68
C ALA A 239 -15.88 -26.72 -8.01
N GLN A 240 -15.43 -27.33 -9.11
CA GLN A 240 -15.51 -26.73 -10.44
C GLN A 240 -16.97 -26.56 -10.90
N GLU A 241 -17.80 -27.57 -10.66
CA GLU A 241 -19.23 -27.51 -10.95
C GLU A 241 -19.93 -26.45 -10.08
N THR A 242 -19.59 -26.37 -8.79
CA THR A 242 -20.10 -25.31 -7.90
C THR A 242 -19.74 -23.90 -8.43
N LEU A 243 -18.54 -23.71 -8.97
CA LEU A 243 -18.15 -22.44 -9.58
C LEU A 243 -18.98 -22.14 -10.84
N ARG A 244 -19.20 -23.16 -11.69
CA ARG A 244 -20.02 -23.04 -12.91
C ARG A 244 -21.46 -22.69 -12.57
N LEU A 245 -22.05 -23.34 -11.57
CA LEU A 245 -23.41 -23.05 -11.09
C LEU A 245 -23.51 -21.64 -10.53
N TRP A 246 -22.52 -21.21 -9.75
CA TRP A 246 -22.46 -19.84 -9.24
C TRP A 246 -22.43 -18.82 -10.39
N GLU A 247 -21.60 -19.04 -11.43
CA GLU A 247 -21.51 -18.17 -12.60
C GLU A 247 -22.81 -18.14 -13.45
N GLN A 248 -23.61 -19.19 -13.38
CA GLN A 248 -24.92 -19.28 -14.01
C GLN A 248 -26.06 -18.68 -13.15
N GLY A 249 -25.76 -18.26 -11.93
CA GLY A 249 -26.76 -17.69 -11.03
C GLY A 249 -27.66 -18.72 -10.36
N ASP A 250 -27.22 -19.99 -10.20
CA ASP A 250 -27.98 -21.02 -9.47
C ASP A 250 -28.30 -20.54 -8.05
N THR A 251 -29.59 -20.54 -7.71
CA THR A 251 -30.10 -19.91 -6.50
C THR A 251 -29.47 -20.50 -5.23
N ASP A 252 -29.44 -21.80 -5.10
CA ASP A 252 -28.94 -22.46 -3.89
C ASP A 252 -27.44 -22.26 -3.71
N THR A 253 -26.71 -22.25 -4.83
CA THR A 253 -25.26 -22.04 -4.83
C THR A 253 -24.93 -20.59 -4.48
N VAL A 254 -25.65 -19.64 -5.05
CA VAL A 254 -25.45 -18.19 -4.77
C VAL A 254 -25.86 -17.86 -3.33
N GLU A 255 -26.93 -18.43 -2.80
CA GLU A 255 -27.34 -18.23 -1.39
C GLU A 255 -26.30 -18.78 -0.41
N LEU A 256 -25.77 -19.97 -0.64
CA LEU A 256 -24.71 -20.53 0.20
C LEU A 256 -23.45 -19.67 0.13
N TRP A 257 -23.06 -19.24 -1.08
CA TRP A 257 -21.93 -18.34 -1.28
C TRP A 257 -22.10 -17.01 -0.51
N LYS A 258 -23.27 -16.38 -0.60
CA LYS A 258 -23.58 -15.15 0.18
C LYS A 258 -23.50 -15.39 1.67
N THR A 259 -24.06 -16.50 2.14
CA THR A 259 -24.08 -16.86 3.55
C THR A 259 -22.66 -17.04 4.09
N MET A 260 -21.84 -17.87 3.45
CA MET A 260 -20.48 -18.12 3.90
C MET A 260 -19.59 -16.88 3.80
N ASN A 261 -19.71 -16.08 2.74
CA ASN A 261 -19.00 -14.79 2.65
C ASN A 261 -19.45 -13.81 3.73
N SER A 262 -20.74 -13.76 4.09
CA SER A 262 -21.21 -12.89 5.17
C SER A 262 -20.53 -13.21 6.51
N TRP A 263 -20.31 -14.51 6.79
CA TRP A 263 -19.56 -14.97 7.97
C TRP A 263 -18.12 -14.49 7.95
N VAL A 264 -17.45 -14.59 6.78
CA VAL A 264 -16.08 -14.14 6.61
C VAL A 264 -15.97 -12.63 6.76
N TYR A 265 -16.88 -11.86 6.17
CA TYR A 265 -16.88 -10.40 6.29
C TYR A 265 -17.08 -9.92 7.73
N ALA A 266 -17.93 -10.61 8.49
CA ALA A 266 -18.06 -10.35 9.93
C ALA A 266 -16.73 -10.61 10.66
N GLY A 267 -16.09 -11.75 10.39
CA GLY A 267 -14.79 -12.08 10.96
C GLY A 267 -13.68 -11.08 10.60
N PHE A 268 -13.62 -10.64 9.36
CA PHE A 268 -12.64 -9.64 8.94
C PHE A 268 -12.87 -8.28 9.64
N ARG A 269 -14.12 -7.83 9.79
CA ARG A 269 -14.43 -6.60 10.52
C ARG A 269 -13.91 -6.64 11.97
N ASP A 270 -14.07 -7.76 12.65
CA ASP A 270 -13.58 -7.94 14.02
C ASP A 270 -12.04 -7.84 14.08
N THR A 271 -11.35 -8.49 13.14
CA THR A 271 -9.89 -8.42 13.04
C THR A 271 -9.42 -6.99 12.75
N TYR A 272 -10.04 -6.29 11.77
CA TYR A 272 -9.70 -4.89 11.46
C TYR A 272 -9.96 -3.95 12.63
N ALA A 273 -11.06 -4.13 13.34
CA ALA A 273 -11.36 -3.34 14.54
C ALA A 273 -10.28 -3.53 15.62
N THR A 274 -9.83 -4.77 15.85
CA THR A 274 -8.74 -5.07 16.77
C THR A 274 -7.41 -4.46 16.34
N MET A 275 -7.12 -4.45 15.03
CA MET A 275 -5.92 -3.79 14.48
C MET A 275 -5.99 -2.26 14.51
N GLY A 276 -7.15 -1.66 14.69
CA GLY A 276 -7.36 -0.22 14.50
C GLY A 276 -7.23 0.23 13.05
N VAL A 277 -7.61 -0.62 12.09
CA VAL A 277 -7.56 -0.37 10.64
C VAL A 277 -8.98 -0.25 10.09
N GLU A 278 -9.17 0.65 9.15
CA GLU A 278 -10.47 0.93 8.55
C GLU A 278 -10.38 1.18 7.06
N PHE A 279 -11.50 1.04 6.35
CA PHE A 279 -11.62 1.27 4.92
C PHE A 279 -12.82 2.18 4.64
N ASP A 280 -12.63 3.11 3.71
CA ASP A 280 -13.69 4.04 3.29
C ASP A 280 -14.59 3.40 2.21
N LYS A 281 -14.02 2.49 1.38
CA LYS A 281 -14.78 1.73 0.38
C LYS A 281 -14.23 0.32 0.19
N LEU A 282 -15.14 -0.62 0.01
CA LEU A 282 -14.85 -2.01 -0.31
C LEU A 282 -15.18 -2.28 -1.78
N TYR A 283 -14.29 -2.97 -2.48
CA TYR A 283 -14.54 -3.57 -3.79
C TYR A 283 -14.58 -5.08 -3.65
N PHE A 284 -15.41 -5.73 -4.45
CA PHE A 284 -15.56 -7.17 -4.45
C PHE A 284 -15.23 -7.72 -5.83
N GLU A 285 -14.43 -8.79 -5.90
CA GLU A 285 -14.12 -9.41 -7.20
C GLU A 285 -15.37 -9.90 -7.92
N SER A 286 -16.39 -10.35 -7.17
CA SER A 286 -17.69 -10.73 -7.73
C SER A 286 -18.39 -9.64 -8.52
N ASP A 287 -18.10 -8.37 -8.24
CA ASP A 287 -18.66 -7.22 -8.95
C ASP A 287 -17.73 -6.72 -10.05
N THR A 288 -16.41 -6.68 -9.79
CA THR A 288 -15.44 -6.00 -10.66
C THR A 288 -15.03 -6.79 -11.89
N TYR A 289 -15.14 -8.14 -11.86
CA TYR A 289 -14.65 -8.99 -12.94
C TYR A 289 -15.40 -8.80 -14.27
N LEU A 290 -16.69 -8.46 -14.23
CA LEU A 290 -17.51 -8.21 -15.42
C LEU A 290 -17.05 -6.97 -16.17
N VAL A 291 -16.73 -5.90 -15.44
CA VAL A 291 -16.23 -4.64 -16.02
C VAL A 291 -14.91 -4.86 -16.74
N GLY A 292 -14.00 -5.63 -16.16
CA GLY A 292 -12.73 -5.97 -16.79
C GLY A 292 -12.90 -6.76 -18.08
N LYS A 293 -13.82 -7.73 -18.09
CA LYS A 293 -14.13 -8.54 -19.29
C LYS A 293 -14.65 -7.68 -20.43
N GLU A 294 -15.60 -6.77 -20.15
CA GLU A 294 -16.15 -5.83 -21.12
C GLU A 294 -15.04 -4.98 -21.75
N ARG A 295 -14.17 -4.40 -20.93
CA ARG A 295 -13.05 -3.57 -21.42
C ARG A 295 -12.01 -4.33 -22.25
N VAL A 296 -11.75 -5.58 -21.90
CA VAL A 296 -10.87 -6.44 -22.72
C VAL A 296 -11.50 -6.71 -24.07
N LEU A 297 -12.81 -6.98 -24.13
CA LEU A 297 -13.51 -7.19 -25.42
C LEU A 297 -13.54 -5.92 -26.28
N GLU A 298 -13.78 -4.75 -25.70
CA GLU A 298 -13.64 -3.46 -26.40
C GLU A 298 -12.20 -3.27 -26.93
N GLY A 299 -11.19 -3.69 -26.16
CA GLY A 299 -9.80 -3.67 -26.60
C GLY A 299 -9.54 -4.54 -27.83
N VAL A 300 -10.22 -5.69 -27.95
CA VAL A 300 -10.18 -6.54 -29.16
C VAL A 300 -10.83 -5.83 -30.35
N GLU A 301 -12.01 -5.24 -30.18
CA GLU A 301 -12.72 -4.49 -31.24
C GLU A 301 -11.89 -3.31 -31.76
N ARG A 302 -11.11 -2.66 -30.89
CA ARG A 302 -10.22 -1.55 -31.24
C ARG A 302 -8.87 -1.99 -31.79
N GLY A 303 -8.60 -3.30 -31.90
CA GLY A 303 -7.32 -3.84 -32.37
C GLY A 303 -6.15 -3.64 -31.37
N VAL A 304 -6.43 -3.36 -30.11
CA VAL A 304 -5.42 -3.23 -29.03
C VAL A 304 -4.99 -4.60 -28.53
N PHE A 305 -5.91 -5.56 -28.51
CA PHE A 305 -5.68 -6.94 -28.09
C PHE A 305 -5.98 -7.91 -29.23
N GLU A 306 -5.34 -9.07 -29.20
CA GLU A 306 -5.45 -10.11 -30.19
C GLU A 306 -6.36 -11.24 -29.72
N ARG A 307 -7.25 -11.72 -30.59
CA ARG A 307 -8.01 -12.95 -30.36
C ARG A 307 -7.34 -14.10 -31.09
N GLY A 308 -6.93 -15.14 -30.36
CA GLY A 308 -6.38 -16.36 -30.92
C GLY A 308 -7.43 -17.20 -31.65
N GLU A 309 -6.97 -18.15 -32.45
CA GLU A 309 -7.85 -19.09 -33.21
C GLU A 309 -8.72 -19.94 -32.24
N ASP A 310 -8.24 -20.22 -31.05
CA ASP A 310 -8.95 -20.92 -29.98
C ASP A 310 -9.99 -20.04 -29.25
N GLY A 311 -10.07 -18.73 -29.59
CA GLY A 311 -10.95 -17.76 -28.94
C GLY A 311 -10.35 -17.05 -27.72
N ALA A 312 -9.19 -17.44 -27.23
CA ALA A 312 -8.50 -16.76 -26.15
C ALA A 312 -8.07 -15.35 -26.55
N VAL A 313 -8.06 -14.42 -25.58
CA VAL A 313 -7.63 -13.03 -25.82
C VAL A 313 -6.28 -12.78 -25.17
N TRP A 314 -5.38 -12.22 -25.95
CA TRP A 314 -4.00 -11.94 -25.57
C TRP A 314 -3.63 -10.48 -25.79
N THR A 315 -2.71 -9.99 -24.98
CA THR A 315 -1.97 -8.75 -25.24
C THR A 315 -0.51 -9.07 -25.50
N ASP A 316 0.06 -8.46 -26.53
CA ASP A 316 1.48 -8.53 -26.83
C ASP A 316 2.21 -7.37 -26.15
N LEU A 317 3.19 -7.70 -25.33
CA LEU A 317 4.03 -6.75 -24.59
C LEU A 317 5.52 -6.94 -24.91
N THR A 318 5.84 -7.64 -26.01
CA THR A 318 7.22 -7.96 -26.39
C THR A 318 8.04 -6.71 -26.73
N GLU A 319 7.41 -5.70 -27.34
CA GLU A 319 8.04 -4.40 -27.60
C GLU A 319 8.38 -3.64 -26.29
N ASP A 320 7.64 -3.91 -25.20
CA ASP A 320 7.89 -3.37 -23.87
C ASP A 320 8.89 -4.22 -23.05
N GLY A 321 9.49 -5.25 -23.69
CA GLY A 321 10.44 -6.19 -23.06
C GLY A 321 9.78 -7.17 -22.10
N LEU A 322 8.50 -7.47 -22.28
CA LEU A 322 7.72 -8.43 -21.49
C LEU A 322 7.14 -9.52 -22.39
N ASP A 323 6.55 -10.56 -21.79
CA ASP A 323 5.90 -11.65 -22.54
C ASP A 323 4.49 -11.28 -23.00
N ARG A 324 3.97 -12.04 -23.96
CA ARG A 324 2.53 -12.05 -24.26
C ARG A 324 1.76 -12.51 -23.04
N LYS A 325 0.63 -11.85 -22.75
CA LYS A 325 -0.22 -12.13 -21.58
C LYS A 325 -1.64 -12.48 -22.00
N LEU A 326 -2.15 -13.56 -21.38
CA LEU A 326 -3.53 -13.97 -21.51
C LEU A 326 -4.41 -13.00 -20.72
N LEU A 327 -5.47 -12.52 -21.34
CA LEU A 327 -6.50 -11.68 -20.72
C LEU A 327 -7.82 -12.44 -20.56
N LEU A 328 -8.25 -13.22 -21.57
CA LEU A 328 -9.40 -14.12 -21.45
C LEU A 328 -9.01 -15.49 -21.95
N ARG A 329 -9.50 -16.54 -21.30
CA ARG A 329 -9.33 -17.93 -21.76
C ARG A 329 -10.20 -18.20 -22.99
N ALA A 330 -9.96 -19.34 -23.64
CA ALA A 330 -10.71 -19.77 -24.81
C ALA A 330 -12.23 -19.87 -24.59
N ASP A 331 -12.63 -20.24 -23.37
CA ASP A 331 -14.04 -20.30 -22.93
C ASP A 331 -14.63 -18.91 -22.58
N GLY A 332 -13.85 -17.83 -22.76
CA GLY A 332 -14.24 -16.46 -22.43
C GLY A 332 -14.19 -16.12 -20.95
N THR A 333 -13.64 -16.98 -20.11
CA THR A 333 -13.49 -16.69 -18.67
C THR A 333 -12.32 -15.72 -18.42
N ALA A 334 -12.52 -14.82 -17.45
CA ALA A 334 -11.52 -13.83 -17.04
C ALA A 334 -10.35 -14.48 -16.26
N VAL A 335 -9.17 -13.90 -16.42
CA VAL A 335 -8.00 -14.18 -15.55
C VAL A 335 -7.81 -13.03 -14.55
N TYR A 336 -6.89 -13.19 -13.58
CA TYR A 336 -6.61 -12.15 -12.56
C TYR A 336 -6.33 -10.77 -13.18
N MET A 337 -5.55 -10.71 -14.25
CA MET A 337 -5.25 -9.46 -14.94
C MET A 337 -6.52 -8.71 -15.40
N THR A 338 -7.51 -9.45 -15.91
CA THR A 338 -8.79 -8.88 -16.36
C THR A 338 -9.57 -8.27 -15.20
N GLN A 339 -9.55 -8.93 -14.05
CA GLN A 339 -10.22 -8.45 -12.83
C GLN A 339 -9.58 -7.16 -12.35
N ASP A 340 -8.25 -7.08 -12.34
CA ASP A 340 -7.51 -5.89 -11.92
C ASP A 340 -7.71 -4.71 -12.86
N ILE A 341 -7.82 -4.95 -14.18
CA ILE A 341 -8.22 -3.92 -15.16
C ILE A 341 -9.58 -3.33 -14.76
N GLY A 342 -10.58 -4.18 -14.53
CA GLY A 342 -11.92 -3.74 -14.13
C GLY A 342 -11.92 -2.92 -12.84
N THR A 343 -11.22 -3.41 -11.84
CA THR A 343 -11.11 -2.73 -10.54
C THR A 343 -10.43 -1.37 -10.66
N ALA A 344 -9.33 -1.27 -11.42
CA ALA A 344 -8.64 0.00 -11.64
C ALA A 344 -9.55 1.03 -12.32
N LEU A 345 -10.28 0.62 -13.35
CA LEU A 345 -11.21 1.50 -14.08
C LEU A 345 -12.35 2.02 -13.19
N LEU A 346 -12.98 1.12 -12.42
CA LEU A 346 -14.06 1.48 -11.50
C LEU A 346 -13.62 2.52 -10.46
N ARG A 347 -12.40 2.42 -9.93
CA ARG A 347 -11.89 3.33 -8.92
C ARG A 347 -11.79 4.76 -9.41
N PHE A 348 -11.27 4.97 -10.60
CA PHE A 348 -11.22 6.31 -11.21
C PHE A 348 -12.59 6.79 -11.71
N GLN A 349 -13.52 5.89 -11.96
CA GLN A 349 -14.91 6.24 -12.24
C GLN A 349 -15.63 6.68 -10.97
N ASP A 350 -15.44 5.97 -9.86
CA ASP A 350 -16.02 6.29 -8.55
C ASP A 350 -15.43 7.58 -7.94
N PHE A 351 -14.18 7.86 -8.24
CA PHE A 351 -13.43 9.01 -7.74
C PHE A 351 -12.75 9.77 -8.90
N PRO A 352 -13.52 10.61 -9.64
CA PRO A 352 -12.98 11.30 -10.82
C PRO A 352 -11.85 12.30 -10.51
N ASP A 353 -11.82 12.82 -9.29
CA ASP A 353 -10.80 13.73 -8.76
C ASP A 353 -9.54 13.03 -8.26
N LEU A 354 -9.48 11.70 -8.34
CA LEU A 354 -8.35 10.91 -7.88
C LEU A 354 -7.08 11.24 -8.67
N ASP A 355 -6.07 11.77 -7.98
CA ASP A 355 -4.77 12.09 -8.57
C ASP A 355 -3.85 10.86 -8.62
N ARG A 356 -3.89 10.01 -7.59
CA ARG A 356 -3.01 8.83 -7.50
C ARG A 356 -3.69 7.65 -6.84
N GLN A 357 -3.46 6.48 -7.43
CA GLN A 357 -3.82 5.16 -6.89
C GLN A 357 -2.55 4.46 -6.39
N VAL A 358 -2.51 4.11 -5.11
CA VAL A 358 -1.40 3.35 -4.49
C VAL A 358 -1.88 1.94 -4.17
N TYR A 359 -1.16 0.93 -4.66
CA TYR A 359 -1.39 -0.48 -4.37
C TYR A 359 -0.33 -0.98 -3.39
N THR A 360 -0.69 -1.23 -2.14
CA THR A 360 0.24 -1.77 -1.13
C THR A 360 0.23 -3.29 -1.21
N VAL A 361 1.16 -3.87 -1.97
CA VAL A 361 1.21 -5.30 -2.26
C VAL A 361 2.67 -5.81 -2.20
N GLY A 362 2.86 -7.08 -1.82
CA GLY A 362 4.17 -7.69 -1.73
C GLY A 362 4.95 -7.69 -3.04
N ASN A 363 6.27 -7.69 -2.95
CA ASN A 363 7.20 -7.61 -4.08
C ASN A 363 7.09 -8.79 -5.07
N GLU A 364 6.48 -9.89 -4.67
CA GLU A 364 6.20 -11.02 -5.59
C GLU A 364 5.25 -10.62 -6.73
N GLN A 365 4.52 -9.49 -6.60
CA GLN A 365 3.58 -8.98 -7.59
C GLN A 365 4.13 -7.82 -8.45
N GLU A 366 5.41 -7.45 -8.32
CA GLU A 366 6.02 -6.35 -9.10
C GLU A 366 5.83 -6.52 -10.61
N TYR A 367 6.08 -7.74 -11.09
CA TYR A 367 5.90 -8.06 -12.51
C TYR A 367 4.42 -7.93 -12.94
N HIS A 368 3.49 -8.40 -12.11
CA HIS A 368 2.06 -8.31 -12.37
C HIS A 368 1.59 -6.84 -12.49
N PHE A 369 1.99 -5.97 -11.55
CA PHE A 369 1.63 -4.54 -11.60
C PHE A 369 2.28 -3.82 -12.77
N LYS A 370 3.52 -4.15 -13.13
CA LYS A 370 4.16 -3.63 -14.34
C LYS A 370 3.34 -3.95 -15.58
N VAL A 371 2.88 -5.18 -15.73
CA VAL A 371 2.00 -5.62 -16.82
C VAL A 371 0.66 -4.89 -16.77
N LEU A 372 0.01 -4.82 -15.60
CA LEU A 372 -1.28 -4.15 -15.42
C LEU A 372 -1.24 -2.69 -15.91
N PHE A 373 -0.24 -1.92 -15.47
CA PHE A 373 -0.15 -0.50 -15.81
C PHE A 373 0.13 -0.30 -17.30
N LEU A 374 0.89 -1.19 -17.94
CA LEU A 374 1.10 -1.16 -19.39
C LEU A 374 -0.20 -1.49 -20.16
N VAL A 375 -0.92 -2.51 -19.74
CA VAL A 375 -2.20 -2.91 -20.36
C VAL A 375 -3.23 -1.79 -20.26
N LEU A 376 -3.35 -1.15 -19.09
CA LEU A 376 -4.21 0.03 -18.91
C LEU A 376 -3.80 1.17 -19.85
N GLY A 377 -2.50 1.41 -20.03
CA GLY A 377 -1.98 2.40 -20.97
C GLY A 377 -2.33 2.07 -22.43
N LYS A 378 -2.17 0.81 -22.86
CA LYS A 378 -2.55 0.33 -24.20
C LYS A 378 -4.07 0.47 -24.46
N LEU A 379 -4.90 0.29 -23.43
CA LEU A 379 -6.34 0.58 -23.49
C LEU A 379 -6.67 2.07 -23.66
N GLY A 380 -5.66 2.95 -23.59
CA GLY A 380 -5.83 4.40 -23.67
C GLY A 380 -6.28 5.04 -22.34
N PHE A 381 -6.10 4.32 -21.23
CA PHE A 381 -6.44 4.83 -19.92
C PHE A 381 -5.33 5.76 -19.40
N ALA A 382 -5.53 7.06 -19.57
CA ALA A 382 -4.53 8.09 -19.23
C ALA A 382 -4.09 8.04 -17.75
N GLN A 383 -4.97 7.59 -16.86
CA GLN A 383 -4.72 7.47 -15.43
C GLN A 383 -3.77 6.32 -15.06
N ALA A 384 -3.41 5.44 -16.00
CA ALA A 384 -2.42 4.37 -15.77
C ALA A 384 -1.11 4.91 -15.17
N GLN A 385 -0.67 6.10 -15.58
CA GLN A 385 0.53 6.77 -15.05
C GLN A 385 0.38 7.25 -13.60
N ARG A 386 -0.84 7.31 -13.09
CA ARG A 386 -1.16 7.69 -11.71
C ARG A 386 -1.24 6.48 -10.77
N CYS A 387 -1.13 5.26 -11.32
CA CYS A 387 -1.08 4.03 -10.55
C CYS A 387 0.34 3.76 -10.05
N HIS A 388 0.47 3.40 -8.78
CA HIS A 388 1.76 3.15 -8.13
C HIS A 388 1.72 1.87 -7.30
N HIS A 389 2.63 0.94 -7.55
CA HIS A 389 2.82 -0.23 -6.70
C HIS A 389 3.79 0.10 -5.57
N LEU A 390 3.26 0.20 -4.35
CA LEU A 390 4.05 0.29 -3.12
C LEU A 390 4.47 -1.12 -2.71
N SER A 391 5.59 -1.56 -3.27
CA SER A 391 6.16 -2.88 -3.06
C SER A 391 6.82 -2.99 -1.69
N TYR A 392 6.69 -4.17 -1.04
CA TYR A 392 7.38 -4.48 0.20
C TYR A 392 7.82 -5.94 0.24
N GLY A 393 8.88 -6.23 1.01
CA GLY A 393 9.39 -7.59 1.20
C GLY A 393 8.41 -8.47 1.98
N MET A 394 8.26 -9.73 1.54
CA MET A 394 7.39 -10.71 2.19
C MET A 394 7.84 -11.03 3.61
N VAL A 395 6.87 -11.42 4.44
CA VAL A 395 7.16 -11.98 5.78
C VAL A 395 7.35 -13.47 5.64
N GLU A 396 8.49 -13.96 6.07
CA GLU A 396 8.82 -15.37 6.11
C GLU A 396 8.97 -15.83 7.57
N LEU A 397 8.60 -17.08 7.83
CA LEU A 397 8.88 -17.74 9.11
C LEU A 397 10.32 -18.30 9.08
N PRO A 398 10.93 -18.60 10.24
CA PRO A 398 12.24 -19.25 10.29
C PRO A 398 12.28 -20.55 9.48
N GLU A 399 11.15 -21.26 9.39
CA GLU A 399 10.97 -22.51 8.65
C GLU A 399 10.68 -22.31 7.16
N GLY A 400 10.55 -21.04 6.69
CA GLY A 400 10.30 -20.66 5.31
C GLY A 400 8.92 -20.01 5.08
N LYS A 401 8.41 -20.10 3.84
CA LYS A 401 7.15 -19.47 3.43
C LYS A 401 5.94 -20.08 4.12
N MET A 402 5.02 -19.22 4.58
CA MET A 402 3.72 -19.64 5.11
C MET A 402 2.87 -20.33 4.05
N LYS A 403 2.26 -21.46 4.39
CA LYS A 403 1.39 -22.24 3.49
C LYS A 403 0.01 -22.43 4.09
N SER A 404 -0.96 -21.62 3.67
CA SER A 404 -2.34 -21.65 4.20
C SER A 404 -3.06 -23.00 4.00
N ARG A 405 -2.73 -23.73 2.92
CA ARG A 405 -3.34 -25.04 2.63
C ARG A 405 -2.89 -26.14 3.59
N GLU A 406 -1.69 -25.99 4.17
CA GLU A 406 -1.09 -26.98 5.08
C GLU A 406 -1.34 -26.64 6.55
N GLY A 407 -2.05 -25.52 6.85
CA GLY A 407 -2.30 -25.07 8.21
C GLY A 407 -1.08 -24.47 8.92
N THR A 408 0.03 -24.26 8.21
CA THR A 408 1.27 -23.67 8.75
C THR A 408 1.28 -22.16 8.61
N VAL A 409 0.24 -21.48 9.09
CA VAL A 409 0.06 -20.04 8.98
C VAL A 409 -0.13 -19.46 10.37
N VAL A 410 0.59 -18.39 10.69
CA VAL A 410 0.38 -17.63 11.92
C VAL A 410 -0.89 -16.78 11.74
N ASP A 411 -1.94 -17.18 12.43
CA ASP A 411 -3.23 -16.47 12.44
C ASP A 411 -3.08 -15.06 13.03
N ALA A 412 -3.72 -14.08 12.41
CA ALA A 412 -3.60 -12.68 12.81
C ALA A 412 -4.20 -12.43 14.20
N ASP A 413 -5.37 -12.99 14.48
CA ASP A 413 -6.05 -12.79 15.76
C ASP A 413 -5.29 -13.49 16.90
N ASP A 414 -4.74 -14.68 16.64
CA ASP A 414 -3.97 -15.43 17.64
C ASP A 414 -2.68 -14.66 17.98
N LEU A 415 -1.96 -14.15 16.97
CA LEU A 415 -0.77 -13.34 17.18
C LEU A 415 -1.08 -12.04 17.97
N MET A 416 -2.15 -11.34 17.58
CA MET A 416 -2.55 -10.13 18.32
C MET A 416 -2.89 -10.44 19.77
N ARG A 417 -3.56 -11.56 20.05
CA ARG A 417 -3.91 -11.98 21.43
C ARG A 417 -2.67 -12.33 22.25
N GLU A 418 -1.63 -12.90 21.63
CA GLU A 418 -0.37 -13.21 22.33
C GLU A 418 0.44 -11.95 22.67
N MET A 419 0.22 -10.85 21.94
CA MET A 419 0.94 -9.59 22.15
C MET A 419 0.26 -8.64 23.15
N PHE A 420 -0.99 -8.89 23.51
CA PHE A 420 -1.75 -8.14 24.51
C PHE A 420 -1.85 -8.91 25.83
#